data_a64342b1e312bc82e5e9e064e8684095
#
_entry.id   a64342b1e312bc82e5e9e064e8684095
#
_cell.length_a   1.000
_cell.length_b   1.000
_cell.length_c   1.000
_cell.angle_alpha   90.00
_cell.angle_beta   90.00
_cell.angle_gamma   90.00
#
_symmetry.space_group_name_H-M   'P 1'
#
loop_
_entity.id
_entity.type
_entity.pdbx_description
1 polymer ?
#
loop_
_entity_poly.entity_id
_entity_poly.type
_entity_poly.pdbx_seq_one_letter_code
_entity_poly.pdbx_strand_id
1 'polypeptide(L)'
;MKALILAAGLGTRLRPYTENTPKPLFTLAGRPLLGIIISRLIDANCKSIVINTHHLHQKINSYLAGQKYPVPVFTRHEPVILGTGGAIKNVADFWDDSPFMVINSDIFTDIDLKQVYEFHLNHRHPATLVLHNDPVFNTVTVDSKGFVRAFNDRFSPHAASDPHSHRTASSKIENTKALTFTGIQVLNPEILEMIPDNVFSSIIDIYKNILSQKKKIPAFISKDSYWKDLGTPERYRQVVFDDMAPKAFEAAFPGQVNRRIVRTALYGDGSDRKWYRLTDGNGSLIMADHGIRQYDSTCEADAFVSIGRHLASKGIPTAKIYLYDTFSGHVFMEDLGDIHFQTFIKSVKNQDRIVSHYKALIQLLGKLSIEGRKGFNPVWTCQTAAYTEDLILEKECRYFVDAFLKNYLGMNISFNDLEAEFKLLAKKALRFAINGFMHRDMQSRNIMVKKDRFYFIDFQGGRLGPIQYDLASLLIDPYVDLPRSIQNTLLTFCVETLSPLLRVHPDQFLSCYQYCALTRNLQILGAFGFLSRIKKKTYFEKYIPNAIKTLKYLFSAFQSEEFPTLTSIVRQIGGAG
;
A
#
# COMPACT_ATOMS: atom_id res chain seq x y z
N MET A 1 -14.10 34.23 9.84
CA MET A 1 -13.77 33.48 11.08
C MET A 1 -12.30 33.16 11.14
N LYS A 2 -11.73 32.91 12.33
CA LYS A 2 -10.44 32.26 12.55
C LYS A 2 -10.65 30.81 12.98
N ALA A 3 -9.63 29.96 12.84
CA ALA A 3 -9.77 28.56 13.21
C ALA A 3 -8.50 28.00 13.89
N LEU A 4 -8.71 27.03 14.80
CA LEU A 4 -7.68 26.18 15.38
C LEU A 4 -7.87 24.74 14.88
N ILE A 5 -6.78 24.13 14.40
CA ILE A 5 -6.73 22.70 14.13
C ILE A 5 -5.96 22.00 15.26
N LEU A 6 -6.63 21.08 15.96
CA LEU A 6 -6.02 20.30 17.05
C LEU A 6 -5.18 19.14 16.49
N ALA A 7 -3.85 19.29 16.51
CA ALA A 7 -2.90 18.37 15.89
C ALA A 7 -1.76 17.91 16.82
N ALA A 8 -1.86 18.14 18.14
CA ALA A 8 -0.83 17.75 19.11
C ALA A 8 -0.92 16.30 19.61
N GLY A 9 -1.87 15.50 19.11
CA GLY A 9 -2.10 14.13 19.58
C GLY A 9 -0.95 13.17 19.22
N LEU A 10 -0.62 12.23 20.13
CA LEU A 10 0.42 11.22 19.94
C LEU A 10 0.05 10.12 18.91
N GLY A 11 -1.23 9.93 18.64
CA GLY A 11 -1.71 8.90 17.71
C GLY A 11 -1.39 7.46 18.15
N THR A 12 -1.36 7.16 19.44
CA THR A 12 -0.89 5.89 20.01
C THR A 12 -1.62 4.66 19.48
N ARG A 13 -2.93 4.78 19.18
CA ARG A 13 -3.74 3.69 18.60
C ARG A 13 -3.36 3.34 17.14
N LEU A 14 -2.58 4.21 16.49
CA LEU A 14 -2.09 4.04 15.11
C LEU A 14 -0.61 3.59 15.07
N ARG A 15 0.01 3.27 16.21
CA ARG A 15 1.36 2.70 16.21
C ARG A 15 1.36 1.34 15.49
N PRO A 16 2.46 1.00 14.77
CA PRO A 16 3.75 1.72 14.71
C PRO A 16 3.81 2.88 13.69
N TYR A 17 2.77 3.11 12.89
CA TYR A 17 2.79 4.07 11.77
C TYR A 17 3.04 5.51 12.23
N THR A 18 2.52 5.88 13.42
CA THR A 18 2.70 7.21 14.00
C THR A 18 4.06 7.44 14.65
N GLU A 19 4.92 6.45 14.69
CA GLU A 19 6.32 6.63 15.14
C GLU A 19 7.14 7.44 14.14
N ASN A 20 6.83 7.31 12.86
CA ASN A 20 7.54 8.00 11.78
C ASN A 20 6.71 9.09 11.10
N THR A 21 5.38 8.99 11.06
CA THR A 21 4.51 9.97 10.39
C THR A 21 3.45 10.45 11.36
N PRO A 22 3.36 11.76 11.69
CA PRO A 22 2.33 12.26 12.58
C PRO A 22 0.96 12.09 11.93
N LYS A 23 -0.07 11.72 12.71
CA LYS A 23 -1.41 11.43 12.23
C LYS A 23 -2.00 12.49 11.28
N PRO A 24 -1.82 13.81 11.52
CA PRO A 24 -2.31 14.84 10.61
C PRO A 24 -1.71 14.78 9.20
N LEU A 25 -0.57 14.10 9.02
CA LEU A 25 0.07 13.91 7.72
C LEU A 25 -0.25 12.56 7.04
N PHE A 26 -1.11 11.73 7.62
CA PHE A 26 -1.66 10.56 6.93
C PHE A 26 -2.43 11.00 5.69
N THR A 27 -2.28 10.29 4.57
CA THR A 27 -2.81 10.75 3.28
C THR A 27 -4.14 10.09 2.92
N LEU A 28 -4.97 10.83 2.21
CA LEU A 28 -6.11 10.32 1.43
C LEU A 28 -5.91 10.75 -0.02
N ALA A 29 -5.86 9.78 -0.90
CA ALA A 29 -5.57 10.00 -2.33
C ALA A 29 -4.30 10.86 -2.55
N GLY A 30 -3.25 10.61 -1.76
CA GLY A 30 -1.98 11.34 -1.81
C GLY A 30 -1.99 12.74 -1.16
N ARG A 31 -3.10 13.18 -0.56
CA ARG A 31 -3.22 14.48 0.13
C ARG A 31 -3.23 14.28 1.65
N PRO A 32 -2.32 14.90 2.42
CA PRO A 32 -2.35 14.85 3.88
C PRO A 32 -3.69 15.36 4.45
N LEU A 33 -4.19 14.69 5.51
CA LEU A 33 -5.41 15.07 6.23
C LEU A 33 -5.39 16.54 6.64
N LEU A 34 -4.26 17.01 7.16
CA LEU A 34 -4.09 18.41 7.56
C LEU A 34 -4.35 19.37 6.38
N GLY A 35 -3.82 19.05 5.20
CA GLY A 35 -4.04 19.86 4.00
C GLY A 35 -5.50 19.83 3.53
N ILE A 36 -6.18 18.71 3.70
CA ILE A 36 -7.61 18.58 3.38
C ILE A 36 -8.43 19.48 4.34
N ILE A 37 -8.16 19.44 5.64
CA ILE A 37 -8.86 20.27 6.65
C ILE A 37 -8.59 21.76 6.41
N ILE A 38 -7.35 22.15 6.15
CA ILE A 38 -6.98 23.54 5.82
C ILE A 38 -7.78 24.02 4.59
N SER A 39 -7.81 23.24 3.51
CA SER A 39 -8.58 23.60 2.32
C SER A 39 -10.05 23.82 2.62
N ARG A 40 -10.67 22.93 3.41
CA ARG A 40 -12.08 23.06 3.79
C ARG A 40 -12.38 24.26 4.67
N LEU A 41 -11.46 24.64 5.57
CA LEU A 41 -11.58 25.88 6.35
C LEU A 41 -11.50 27.11 5.45
N ILE A 42 -10.61 27.09 4.46
CA ILE A 42 -10.51 28.18 3.46
C ILE A 42 -11.81 28.29 2.65
N ASP A 43 -12.34 27.16 2.17
CA ASP A 43 -13.63 27.12 1.43
C ASP A 43 -14.79 27.62 2.30
N ALA A 44 -14.71 27.49 3.62
CA ALA A 44 -15.65 28.05 4.59
C ALA A 44 -15.37 29.54 4.97
N ASN A 45 -14.57 30.24 4.17
CA ASN A 45 -14.18 31.64 4.40
C ASN A 45 -13.38 31.90 5.69
N CYS A 46 -12.56 30.93 6.11
CA CYS A 46 -11.62 31.14 7.19
C CYS A 46 -10.52 32.14 6.77
N LYS A 47 -10.26 33.16 7.60
CA LYS A 47 -9.30 34.23 7.30
C LYS A 47 -7.89 33.96 7.80
N SER A 48 -7.75 33.11 8.82
CA SER A 48 -6.46 32.73 9.43
C SER A 48 -6.61 31.45 10.23
N ILE A 49 -5.60 30.60 10.20
CA ILE A 49 -5.60 29.27 10.81
C ILE A 49 -4.39 29.14 11.72
N VAL A 50 -4.58 28.61 12.93
CA VAL A 50 -3.50 28.18 13.82
C VAL A 50 -3.60 26.67 14.03
N ILE A 51 -2.45 26.00 14.14
CA ILE A 51 -2.35 24.55 14.30
C ILE A 51 -1.50 24.31 15.54
N ASN A 52 -2.05 23.68 16.59
CA ASN A 52 -1.21 23.24 17.70
C ASN A 52 -0.47 21.97 17.33
N THR A 53 0.78 21.85 17.74
CA THR A 53 1.66 20.73 17.40
C THR A 53 2.43 20.25 18.61
N HIS A 54 2.72 18.95 18.67
CA HIS A 54 3.58 18.34 19.69
C HIS A 54 4.44 17.23 19.09
N HIS A 55 3.87 16.04 18.92
CA HIS A 55 4.57 14.87 18.37
C HIS A 55 4.95 15.09 16.90
N LEU A 56 6.24 14.87 16.58
CA LEU A 56 6.80 15.04 15.22
C LEU A 56 6.47 16.42 14.60
N HIS A 57 6.43 17.48 15.43
CA HIS A 57 6.05 18.83 14.99
C HIS A 57 6.91 19.34 13.83
N GLN A 58 8.19 18.95 13.75
CA GLN A 58 9.09 19.33 12.66
C GLN A 58 8.59 18.83 11.30
N LYS A 59 8.02 17.62 11.22
CA LYS A 59 7.43 17.09 9.97
C LYS A 59 6.20 17.90 9.56
N ILE A 60 5.36 18.31 10.52
CA ILE A 60 4.21 19.18 10.25
C ILE A 60 4.68 20.54 9.74
N ASN A 61 5.66 21.15 10.40
CA ASN A 61 6.23 22.44 9.99
C ASN A 61 6.86 22.37 8.59
N SER A 62 7.63 21.31 8.30
CA SER A 62 8.24 21.09 6.97
C SER A 62 7.18 20.92 5.88
N TYR A 63 6.09 20.19 6.16
CA TYR A 63 4.97 20.07 5.23
C TYR A 63 4.33 21.44 4.95
N LEU A 64 4.00 22.21 5.99
CA LEU A 64 3.36 23.52 5.84
C LEU A 64 4.26 24.53 5.11
N ALA A 65 5.55 24.53 5.36
CA ALA A 65 6.53 25.39 4.67
C ALA A 65 6.61 25.12 3.15
N GLY A 66 6.31 23.88 2.73
CA GLY A 66 6.23 23.50 1.32
C GLY A 66 4.92 23.85 0.63
N GLN A 67 3.93 24.40 1.35
CA GLN A 67 2.62 24.72 0.82
C GLN A 67 2.43 26.23 0.64
N LYS A 68 1.53 26.61 -0.29
CA LYS A 68 1.09 28.00 -0.47
C LYS A 68 -0.42 28.06 -0.23
N TYR A 69 -0.82 28.69 0.87
CA TYR A 69 -2.23 28.90 1.18
C TYR A 69 -2.62 30.37 0.94
N PRO A 70 -3.87 30.65 0.54
CA PRO A 70 -4.35 32.03 0.30
C PRO A 70 -4.61 32.80 1.61
N VAL A 71 -4.49 32.12 2.76
CA VAL A 71 -4.66 32.69 4.10
C VAL A 71 -3.44 32.37 4.99
N PRO A 72 -3.13 33.19 5.99
CA PRO A 72 -2.06 32.90 6.95
C PRO A 72 -2.35 31.59 7.71
N VAL A 73 -1.34 30.70 7.78
CA VAL A 73 -1.38 29.46 8.56
C VAL A 73 -0.17 29.45 9.51
N PHE A 74 -0.45 29.41 10.81
CA PHE A 74 0.54 29.44 11.87
C PHE A 74 0.60 28.10 12.61
N THR A 75 1.73 27.81 13.25
CA THR A 75 1.87 26.67 14.16
C THR A 75 2.15 27.17 15.58
N ARG A 76 1.58 26.49 16.58
CA ARG A 76 1.88 26.70 18.00
C ARG A 76 2.37 25.37 18.58
N HIS A 77 3.65 25.31 18.90
CA HIS A 77 4.24 24.11 19.51
C HIS A 77 3.90 24.02 20.99
N GLU A 78 3.47 22.85 21.44
CA GLU A 78 3.26 22.50 22.84
C GLU A 78 4.43 21.61 23.31
N PRO A 79 5.38 22.09 24.13
CA PRO A 79 6.42 21.24 24.70
C PRO A 79 5.87 20.11 25.58
N VAL A 80 4.74 20.35 26.21
CA VAL A 80 3.93 19.41 26.98
C VAL A 80 2.51 19.46 26.46
N ILE A 81 1.86 18.31 26.29
CA ILE A 81 0.49 18.25 25.81
C ILE A 81 -0.45 18.93 26.80
N LEU A 82 -1.18 19.93 26.33
CA LEU A 82 -2.10 20.72 27.15
C LEU A 82 -3.55 20.22 27.15
N GLY A 83 -3.86 19.19 26.36
CA GLY A 83 -5.22 18.74 26.13
C GLY A 83 -6.01 19.68 25.22
N THR A 84 -7.27 19.34 24.93
CA THR A 84 -8.08 20.08 23.94
C THR A 84 -8.49 21.48 24.42
N GLY A 85 -8.78 21.63 25.70
CA GLY A 85 -9.07 22.93 26.31
C GLY A 85 -7.80 23.78 26.44
N GLY A 86 -6.72 23.22 27.02
CA GLY A 86 -5.47 23.94 27.19
C GLY A 86 -4.87 24.38 25.84
N ALA A 87 -5.02 23.61 24.76
CA ALA A 87 -4.62 23.99 23.41
C ALA A 87 -5.35 25.26 22.92
N ILE A 88 -6.66 25.36 23.18
CA ILE A 88 -7.47 26.54 22.83
C ILE A 88 -6.99 27.77 23.61
N LYS A 89 -6.67 27.61 24.90
CA LYS A 89 -6.15 28.68 25.76
C LYS A 89 -4.72 29.10 25.35
N ASN A 90 -3.89 28.16 24.96
CA ASN A 90 -2.49 28.39 24.55
C ASN A 90 -2.34 29.27 23.29
N VAL A 91 -3.43 29.47 22.55
CA VAL A 91 -3.50 30.36 21.38
C VAL A 91 -4.43 31.56 21.64
N ALA A 92 -4.62 31.96 22.88
CA ALA A 92 -5.53 33.07 23.25
C ALA A 92 -5.15 34.41 22.58
N ASP A 93 -3.86 34.64 22.35
CA ASP A 93 -3.31 35.77 21.62
C ASP A 93 -3.64 35.81 20.13
N PHE A 94 -4.11 34.68 19.57
CA PHE A 94 -4.51 34.59 18.17
C PHE A 94 -5.94 35.06 17.91
N TRP A 95 -6.80 34.98 18.90
CA TRP A 95 -8.24 35.30 18.77
C TRP A 95 -8.49 36.79 18.74
N ASP A 96 -9.61 37.18 18.17
CA ASP A 96 -10.26 38.50 18.30
C ASP A 96 -11.60 38.32 18.99
N ASP A 97 -12.42 39.38 19.04
CA ASP A 97 -13.74 39.36 19.70
C ASP A 97 -14.80 38.55 18.93
N SER A 98 -14.44 37.96 17.81
CA SER A 98 -15.36 37.18 16.98
C SER A 98 -15.35 35.71 17.37
N PRO A 99 -16.46 34.99 17.19
CA PRO A 99 -16.48 33.53 17.33
C PRO A 99 -15.46 32.86 16.43
N PHE A 100 -14.88 31.77 16.92
CA PHE A 100 -13.85 31.00 16.21
C PHE A 100 -14.17 29.50 16.15
N MET A 101 -13.65 28.82 15.12
CA MET A 101 -13.85 27.38 14.94
C MET A 101 -12.67 26.58 15.47
N VAL A 102 -12.97 25.46 16.12
CA VAL A 102 -11.97 24.47 16.52
C VAL A 102 -12.33 23.13 15.87
N ILE A 103 -11.35 22.48 15.24
CA ILE A 103 -11.52 21.23 14.54
C ILE A 103 -10.39 20.25 14.86
N ASN A 104 -10.72 18.98 15.10
CA ASN A 104 -9.74 17.92 15.27
C ASN A 104 -9.06 17.58 13.95
N SER A 105 -7.75 17.29 13.97
CA SER A 105 -6.98 16.89 12.78
C SER A 105 -7.15 15.43 12.38
N ASP A 106 -7.88 14.65 13.15
CA ASP A 106 -8.00 13.20 13.00
C ASP A 106 -9.39 12.73 12.56
N ILE A 107 -10.13 13.63 11.91
CA ILE A 107 -11.45 13.35 11.34
C ILE A 107 -11.44 13.56 9.83
N PHE A 108 -12.28 12.80 9.14
CA PHE A 108 -12.62 13.03 7.73
C PHE A 108 -14.13 13.19 7.60
N THR A 109 -14.57 14.28 6.96
CA THR A 109 -15.98 14.62 6.90
C THR A 109 -16.28 15.55 5.71
N ASP A 110 -17.52 15.56 5.25
CA ASP A 110 -18.07 16.49 4.26
C ASP A 110 -19.04 17.52 4.87
N ILE A 111 -19.17 17.58 6.22
CA ILE A 111 -20.00 18.54 6.92
C ILE A 111 -19.66 19.96 6.48
N ASP A 112 -20.66 20.76 6.11
CA ASP A 112 -20.50 22.15 5.67
C ASP A 112 -20.08 23.05 6.85
N LEU A 113 -18.80 23.39 6.91
CA LEU A 113 -18.22 24.20 7.99
C LEU A 113 -18.75 25.64 7.98
N LYS A 114 -19.16 26.16 6.82
CA LYS A 114 -19.76 27.50 6.71
C LYS A 114 -21.14 27.52 7.36
N GLN A 115 -21.98 26.53 7.06
CA GLN A 115 -23.29 26.40 7.71
C GLN A 115 -23.17 26.23 9.23
N VAL A 116 -22.18 25.48 9.70
CA VAL A 116 -21.92 25.34 11.15
C VAL A 116 -21.60 26.70 11.78
N TYR A 117 -20.75 27.50 11.14
CA TYR A 117 -20.41 28.84 11.66
C TYR A 117 -21.60 29.79 11.60
N GLU A 118 -22.36 29.81 10.53
CA GLU A 118 -23.59 30.60 10.39
C GLU A 118 -24.64 30.21 11.43
N PHE A 119 -24.81 28.92 11.73
CA PHE A 119 -25.69 28.45 12.80
C PHE A 119 -25.27 29.01 14.15
N HIS A 120 -23.98 29.09 14.47
CA HIS A 120 -23.49 29.68 15.72
C HIS A 120 -23.79 31.17 15.81
N LEU A 121 -23.67 31.90 14.72
CA LEU A 121 -23.95 33.36 14.70
C LEU A 121 -25.44 33.70 14.96
N ASN A 122 -26.36 32.75 14.78
CA ASN A 122 -27.80 32.96 15.01
C ASN A 122 -28.22 32.80 16.47
N HIS A 123 -27.27 32.62 17.40
CA HIS A 123 -27.57 32.55 18.85
C HIS A 123 -26.45 33.17 19.69
N ARG A 124 -26.75 33.42 21.00
CA ARG A 124 -25.81 34.05 21.94
C ARG A 124 -25.22 33.06 22.98
N HIS A 125 -25.20 31.75 22.67
CA HIS A 125 -24.65 30.76 23.59
C HIS A 125 -23.13 30.66 23.41
N PRO A 126 -22.36 30.27 24.46
CA PRO A 126 -20.90 30.32 24.45
C PRO A 126 -20.25 29.34 23.49
N ALA A 127 -20.96 28.28 23.09
CA ALA A 127 -20.44 27.24 22.22
C ALA A 127 -21.53 26.61 21.35
N THR A 128 -21.17 26.14 20.17
CA THR A 128 -21.94 25.20 19.33
C THR A 128 -21.12 23.93 19.13
N LEU A 129 -21.70 22.77 19.41
CA LEU A 129 -21.08 21.48 19.13
C LEU A 129 -21.68 20.88 17.85
N VAL A 130 -20.83 20.35 16.96
CA VAL A 130 -21.28 19.59 15.80
C VAL A 130 -21.41 18.13 16.20
N LEU A 131 -22.61 17.59 16.07
CA LEU A 131 -22.93 16.22 16.45
C LEU A 131 -23.37 15.42 15.23
N HIS A 132 -22.99 14.14 15.22
CA HIS A 132 -23.31 13.17 14.17
C HIS A 132 -23.83 11.87 14.81
N ASN A 133 -24.55 11.05 14.05
CA ASN A 133 -24.99 9.76 14.55
C ASN A 133 -24.01 8.64 14.12
N ASP A 134 -23.05 8.34 14.97
CA ASP A 134 -22.22 7.12 14.84
C ASP A 134 -22.42 6.26 16.10
N PRO A 135 -23.15 5.12 16.01
CA PRO A 135 -23.51 4.30 17.18
C PRO A 135 -22.32 3.83 18.01
N VAL A 136 -21.11 3.77 17.43
CA VAL A 136 -19.89 3.37 18.14
C VAL A 136 -19.43 4.44 19.12
N PHE A 137 -19.71 5.74 18.81
CA PHE A 137 -19.20 6.90 19.55
C PHE A 137 -20.27 7.80 20.15
N ASN A 138 -21.54 7.38 20.16
CA ASN A 138 -22.64 8.18 20.70
C ASN A 138 -22.50 8.34 22.22
N THR A 139 -21.86 9.43 22.66
CA THR A 139 -21.60 9.76 24.08
C THR A 139 -22.22 11.07 24.53
N VAL A 140 -22.79 11.86 23.62
CA VAL A 140 -23.42 13.16 23.94
C VAL A 140 -24.93 13.04 23.91
N THR A 141 -25.60 13.35 25.00
CA THR A 141 -27.05 13.36 25.07
C THR A 141 -27.61 14.74 24.71
N VAL A 142 -28.59 14.77 23.79
CA VAL A 142 -29.23 15.99 23.29
C VAL A 142 -30.73 15.89 23.47
N ASP A 143 -31.39 16.99 23.86
CA ASP A 143 -32.84 17.05 23.99
C ASP A 143 -33.54 17.30 22.63
N SER A 144 -34.88 17.24 22.66
CA SER A 144 -35.73 17.47 21.48
C SER A 144 -35.60 18.88 20.88
N LYS A 145 -35.09 19.86 21.65
CA LYS A 145 -34.85 21.25 21.21
C LYS A 145 -33.46 21.46 20.64
N GLY A 146 -32.61 20.40 20.57
CA GLY A 146 -31.26 20.48 20.04
C GLY A 146 -30.22 21.01 21.02
N PHE A 147 -30.44 20.96 22.33
CA PHE A 147 -29.46 21.37 23.33
C PHE A 147 -28.77 20.17 23.96
N VAL A 148 -27.45 20.24 24.14
CA VAL A 148 -26.66 19.26 24.87
C VAL A 148 -27.10 19.20 26.34
N ARG A 149 -27.26 17.97 26.85
CA ARG A 149 -27.70 17.71 28.23
C ARG A 149 -26.63 17.01 29.07
N ALA A 150 -25.89 16.11 28.47
CA ALA A 150 -24.85 15.35 29.18
C ALA A 150 -23.79 14.81 28.25
N PHE A 151 -22.60 14.56 28.81
CA PHE A 151 -21.52 13.79 28.22
C PHE A 151 -21.37 12.50 29.03
N ASN A 152 -21.52 11.33 28.39
CA ASN A 152 -21.47 10.02 29.02
C ASN A 152 -20.06 9.43 28.91
N ASP A 153 -19.44 9.05 30.01
CA ASP A 153 -18.06 8.55 30.10
C ASP A 153 -17.94 7.07 29.70
N ARG A 154 -18.58 6.63 28.60
CA ARG A 154 -18.53 5.22 28.14
C ARG A 154 -17.16 4.75 27.64
N PHE A 155 -16.18 5.60 27.50
CA PHE A 155 -14.85 5.31 26.98
C PHE A 155 -13.71 5.85 27.85
N SER A 156 -13.73 5.61 29.16
CA SER A 156 -12.51 5.70 29.96
C SER A 156 -11.63 4.47 29.64
N PRO A 157 -10.34 4.62 29.22
CA PRO A 157 -9.44 3.50 28.98
C PRO A 157 -9.21 2.59 30.21
N HIS A 158 -9.62 3.06 31.40
CA HIS A 158 -9.51 2.34 32.68
C HIS A 158 -10.78 1.57 33.09
N ALA A 159 -11.86 1.62 32.32
CA ALA A 159 -13.12 0.95 32.66
C ALA A 159 -13.24 -0.49 32.14
N ALA A 160 -12.20 -1.03 31.49
CA ALA A 160 -12.24 -2.38 30.91
C ALA A 160 -11.98 -3.52 31.90
N SER A 161 -11.79 -3.26 33.20
CA SER A 161 -11.43 -4.27 34.22
C SER A 161 -12.48 -4.55 35.29
N ASP A 162 -13.68 -3.96 35.22
CA ASP A 162 -14.71 -4.22 36.23
C ASP A 162 -16.01 -4.77 35.61
N PRO A 163 -16.30 -6.09 35.74
CA PRO A 163 -17.51 -6.71 35.22
C PRO A 163 -18.80 -6.30 35.95
N HIS A 164 -18.72 -5.54 37.06
CA HIS A 164 -19.85 -5.20 37.90
C HIS A 164 -20.34 -3.73 37.82
N SER A 165 -19.78 -2.89 36.94
CA SER A 165 -20.20 -1.50 36.81
C SER A 165 -21.44 -1.28 35.92
N HIS A 166 -22.20 -2.33 35.60
CA HIS A 166 -23.50 -2.20 34.94
C HIS A 166 -24.59 -1.95 35.99
N ARG A 167 -24.81 -0.74 36.39
CA ARG A 167 -26.08 -0.18 36.85
C ARG A 167 -25.87 1.08 37.72
N THR A 168 -25.82 2.26 37.09
CA THR A 168 -26.24 3.47 37.82
C THR A 168 -27.08 4.35 36.89
N ALA A 169 -28.35 4.41 37.22
CA ALA A 169 -29.32 5.47 36.97
C ALA A 169 -29.36 6.08 35.55
N SER A 170 -29.97 5.37 34.60
CA SER A 170 -30.73 6.06 33.55
C SER A 170 -32.03 6.55 34.15
N SER A 171 -32.05 7.75 34.75
CA SER A 171 -33.29 8.54 34.80
C SER A 171 -33.68 8.76 33.32
N LYS A 172 -34.76 8.13 32.88
CA LYS A 172 -35.40 8.36 31.59
C LYS A 172 -35.77 9.85 31.52
N ILE A 173 -34.86 10.66 30.93
CA ILE A 173 -35.26 11.98 30.44
C ILE A 173 -35.99 11.65 29.14
N GLU A 174 -37.32 11.70 29.19
CA GLU A 174 -38.17 11.49 28.03
C GLU A 174 -37.76 12.45 26.93
N ASN A 175 -37.61 11.94 25.68
CA ASN A 175 -37.25 12.68 24.47
C ASN A 175 -35.77 13.15 24.34
N THR A 176 -34.80 12.35 24.73
CA THR A 176 -33.38 12.63 24.44
C THR A 176 -32.78 11.63 23.44
N LYS A 177 -31.80 12.07 22.65
CA LYS A 177 -31.06 11.25 21.71
C LYS A 177 -29.57 11.28 22.04
N ALA A 178 -28.90 10.11 21.97
CA ALA A 178 -27.45 10.05 22.09
C ALA A 178 -26.82 10.24 20.70
N LEU A 179 -25.79 11.09 20.60
CA LEU A 179 -25.05 11.42 19.37
C LEU A 179 -23.55 11.49 19.67
N THR A 180 -22.75 11.49 18.62
CA THR A 180 -21.29 11.59 18.65
C THR A 180 -20.86 13.06 18.52
N PHE A 181 -19.95 13.52 19.37
CA PHE A 181 -19.24 14.77 19.15
C PHE A 181 -18.19 14.58 18.04
N THR A 182 -18.34 15.33 16.97
CA THR A 182 -17.52 15.16 15.76
C THR A 182 -16.09 15.68 15.88
N GLY A 183 -15.76 16.42 16.95
CA GLY A 183 -14.50 17.16 17.06
C GLY A 183 -14.53 18.50 16.32
N ILE A 184 -15.71 18.96 15.86
CA ILE A 184 -15.91 20.28 15.26
C ILE A 184 -16.78 21.09 16.20
N GLN A 185 -16.38 22.33 16.48
CA GLN A 185 -17.08 23.23 17.39
C GLN A 185 -16.82 24.68 17.02
N VAL A 186 -17.76 25.56 17.36
CA VAL A 186 -17.61 27.02 17.27
C VAL A 186 -17.76 27.59 18.66
N LEU A 187 -16.87 28.49 19.04
CA LEU A 187 -16.75 29.03 20.39
C LEU A 187 -16.76 30.56 20.38
N ASN A 188 -17.41 31.18 21.35
CA ASN A 188 -17.22 32.59 21.65
C ASN A 188 -15.95 32.81 22.48
N PRO A 189 -15.26 33.94 22.33
CA PRO A 189 -14.04 34.25 23.08
C PRO A 189 -14.17 34.16 24.60
N GLU A 190 -15.35 34.44 25.15
CA GLU A 190 -15.65 34.35 26.61
C GLU A 190 -15.35 32.95 27.20
N ILE A 191 -15.27 31.89 26.37
CA ILE A 191 -14.97 30.55 26.87
C ILE A 191 -13.52 30.47 27.37
N LEU A 192 -12.62 31.33 26.88
CA LEU A 192 -11.21 31.37 27.28
C LEU A 192 -11.05 31.69 28.77
N GLU A 193 -11.98 32.44 29.37
CA GLU A 193 -11.98 32.77 30.81
C GLU A 193 -12.26 31.54 31.67
N MET A 194 -12.95 30.53 31.11
CA MET A 194 -13.30 29.30 31.82
C MET A 194 -12.19 28.23 31.73
N ILE A 195 -11.16 28.42 30.89
CA ILE A 195 -10.06 27.50 30.71
C ILE A 195 -8.85 27.95 31.53
N PRO A 196 -8.31 27.11 32.41
CA PRO A 196 -7.14 27.47 33.21
C PRO A 196 -5.89 27.62 32.35
N ASP A 197 -5.00 28.53 32.78
CA ASP A 197 -3.74 28.82 32.07
C ASP A 197 -2.69 27.75 32.31
N ASN A 198 -1.97 27.35 31.25
CA ASN A 198 -0.74 26.53 31.29
C ASN A 198 -0.88 25.17 31.99
N VAL A 199 -2.08 24.60 32.03
CA VAL A 199 -2.36 23.28 32.59
C VAL A 199 -3.11 22.41 31.60
N PHE A 200 -2.96 21.11 31.76
CA PHE A 200 -3.78 20.15 30.99
C PHE A 200 -5.26 20.36 31.25
N SER A 201 -6.03 20.62 30.21
CA SER A 201 -7.47 20.81 30.30
C SER A 201 -8.20 20.16 29.14
N SER A 202 -9.27 19.44 29.43
CA SER A 202 -10.18 18.90 28.42
C SER A 202 -11.30 19.91 28.13
N ILE A 203 -11.58 20.18 26.87
CA ILE A 203 -12.73 21.04 26.52
C ILE A 203 -14.06 20.42 26.95
N ILE A 204 -14.16 19.11 27.05
CA ILE A 204 -15.37 18.42 27.54
C ILE A 204 -15.65 18.77 29.00
N ASP A 205 -14.63 18.94 29.84
CA ASP A 205 -14.82 19.33 31.24
C ASP A 205 -15.30 20.78 31.34
N ILE A 206 -14.85 21.64 30.46
CA ILE A 206 -15.38 23.01 30.34
C ILE A 206 -16.87 22.98 29.95
N TYR A 207 -17.27 22.13 29.02
CA TYR A 207 -18.68 21.98 28.66
C TYR A 207 -19.53 21.40 29.81
N LYS A 208 -19.00 20.41 30.54
CA LYS A 208 -19.68 19.91 31.77
C LYS A 208 -19.89 21.05 32.79
N ASN A 209 -18.89 21.93 32.95
CA ASN A 209 -19.00 23.12 33.83
C ASN A 209 -20.04 24.11 33.31
N ILE A 210 -20.09 24.43 32.03
CA ILE A 210 -21.11 25.29 31.41
C ILE A 210 -22.53 24.74 31.69
N LEU A 211 -22.72 23.43 31.52
CA LEU A 211 -24.01 22.77 31.76
C LEU A 211 -24.39 22.79 33.25
N SER A 212 -23.43 22.63 34.17
CA SER A 212 -23.68 22.71 35.63
C SER A 212 -24.16 24.09 36.07
N GLN A 213 -23.69 25.14 35.38
CA GLN A 213 -24.15 26.53 35.57
C GLN A 213 -25.53 26.81 34.91
N LYS A 214 -26.22 25.77 34.43
CA LYS A 214 -27.51 25.86 33.70
C LYS A 214 -27.46 26.70 32.42
N LYS A 215 -26.27 26.99 31.90
CA LYS A 215 -26.08 27.56 30.57
C LYS A 215 -26.33 26.49 29.50
N LYS A 216 -26.78 26.91 28.32
CA LYS A 216 -27.12 25.99 27.20
C LYS A 216 -25.99 25.92 26.18
N ILE A 217 -25.81 24.74 25.61
CA ILE A 217 -24.91 24.49 24.47
C ILE A 217 -25.76 23.93 23.33
N PRO A 218 -26.03 24.71 22.26
CA PRO A 218 -26.70 24.22 21.06
C PRO A 218 -25.86 23.16 20.33
N ALA A 219 -26.57 22.21 19.74
CA ALA A 219 -26.00 21.21 18.89
C ALA A 219 -26.39 21.45 17.42
N PHE A 220 -25.41 21.61 16.56
CA PHE A 220 -25.62 21.47 15.12
C PHE A 220 -25.61 19.97 14.77
N ILE A 221 -26.78 19.40 14.46
CA ILE A 221 -26.88 17.96 14.15
C ILE A 221 -26.70 17.79 12.66
N SER A 222 -25.56 17.17 12.29
CA SER A 222 -25.26 16.82 10.91
C SER A 222 -26.16 15.67 10.45
N LYS A 223 -26.98 15.92 9.43
CA LYS A 223 -27.82 14.92 8.76
C LYS A 223 -27.20 14.64 7.39
N ASP A 224 -27.24 13.38 6.98
CA ASP A 224 -26.83 12.92 5.63
C ASP A 224 -25.38 13.27 5.22
N SER A 225 -24.53 13.69 6.17
CA SER A 225 -23.12 13.96 5.94
C SER A 225 -22.25 12.75 6.27
N TYR A 226 -21.15 12.63 5.58
CA TYR A 226 -20.10 11.67 5.90
C TYR A 226 -19.24 12.20 7.05
N TRP A 227 -19.04 11.41 8.08
CA TRP A 227 -18.11 11.68 9.17
C TRP A 227 -17.47 10.39 9.67
N LYS A 228 -16.16 10.38 9.84
CA LYS A 228 -15.41 9.27 10.43
C LYS A 228 -14.21 9.76 11.24
N ASP A 229 -14.02 9.14 12.41
CA ASP A 229 -12.78 9.19 13.19
C ASP A 229 -11.73 8.27 12.56
N LEU A 230 -10.51 8.75 12.42
CA LEU A 230 -9.37 8.04 11.84
C LEU A 230 -8.44 7.48 12.92
N GLY A 231 -8.97 7.13 14.07
CA GLY A 231 -8.22 6.76 15.28
C GLY A 231 -7.56 5.39 15.25
N THR A 232 -7.92 4.49 14.32
CA THR A 232 -7.30 3.16 14.19
C THR A 232 -6.90 2.86 12.74
N PRO A 233 -5.94 1.92 12.51
CA PRO A 233 -5.55 1.53 11.16
C PRO A 233 -6.73 1.07 10.29
N GLU A 234 -7.66 0.30 10.86
CA GLU A 234 -8.82 -0.23 10.14
C GLU A 234 -9.75 0.89 9.69
N ARG A 235 -10.01 1.88 10.56
CA ARG A 235 -10.85 3.04 10.24
C ARG A 235 -10.21 3.94 9.22
N TYR A 236 -8.92 4.23 9.37
CA TYR A 236 -8.17 4.99 8.38
C TYR A 236 -8.26 4.33 7.00
N ARG A 237 -8.00 3.02 6.91
CA ARG A 237 -8.07 2.27 5.65
C ARG A 237 -9.49 2.22 5.07
N GLN A 238 -10.51 2.13 5.93
CA GLN A 238 -11.90 2.19 5.46
C GLN A 238 -12.23 3.56 4.86
N VAL A 239 -11.81 4.65 5.50
CA VAL A 239 -12.02 6.01 4.98
C VAL A 239 -11.30 6.22 3.65
N VAL A 240 -10.05 5.74 3.53
CA VAL A 240 -9.31 5.77 2.27
C VAL A 240 -10.09 5.03 1.18
N PHE A 241 -10.61 3.85 1.49
CA PHE A 241 -11.41 3.07 0.54
C PHE A 241 -12.70 3.81 0.15
N ASP A 242 -13.45 4.32 1.13
CA ASP A 242 -14.72 5.03 0.90
C ASP A 242 -14.54 6.29 0.03
N ASP A 243 -13.43 7.00 0.21
CA ASP A 243 -13.09 8.19 -0.59
C ASP A 243 -12.57 7.83 -1.99
N MET A 244 -11.70 6.82 -2.09
CA MET A 244 -10.97 6.55 -3.33
C MET A 244 -11.71 5.62 -4.29
N ALA A 245 -12.45 4.63 -3.80
CA ALA A 245 -13.07 3.64 -4.67
C ALA A 245 -14.07 4.26 -5.66
N PRO A 246 -15.00 5.17 -5.26
CA PRO A 246 -15.87 5.84 -6.21
C PRO A 246 -15.12 6.67 -7.26
N LYS A 247 -14.05 7.37 -6.84
CA LYS A 247 -13.20 8.16 -7.73
C LYS A 247 -12.44 7.28 -8.74
N ALA A 248 -12.00 6.08 -8.31
CA ALA A 248 -11.34 5.13 -9.19
C ALA A 248 -12.31 4.57 -10.24
N PHE A 249 -13.58 4.29 -9.85
CA PHE A 249 -14.62 3.88 -10.79
C PHE A 249 -14.95 5.01 -11.77
N GLU A 250 -15.08 6.26 -11.32
CA GLU A 250 -15.30 7.39 -12.21
C GLU A 250 -14.14 7.58 -13.22
N ALA A 251 -12.89 7.39 -12.77
CA ALA A 251 -11.73 7.45 -13.65
C ALA A 251 -11.67 6.30 -14.67
N ALA A 252 -12.24 5.14 -14.34
CA ALA A 252 -12.27 3.95 -15.19
C ALA A 252 -13.50 3.92 -16.11
N PHE A 253 -14.66 4.35 -15.62
CA PHE A 253 -15.97 4.27 -16.27
C PHE A 253 -16.73 5.59 -16.12
N PRO A 254 -16.31 6.67 -16.81
CA PRO A 254 -16.89 8.00 -16.63
C PRO A 254 -18.41 8.03 -16.83
N GLY A 255 -19.12 8.63 -15.89
CA GLY A 255 -20.58 8.78 -15.92
C GLY A 255 -21.39 7.50 -15.68
N GLN A 256 -20.76 6.37 -15.29
CA GLN A 256 -21.41 5.09 -15.07
C GLN A 256 -21.34 4.60 -13.62
N VAL A 257 -20.86 5.42 -12.68
CA VAL A 257 -20.59 5.00 -11.31
C VAL A 257 -21.88 4.73 -10.53
N ASN A 258 -22.02 3.52 -10.02
CA ASN A 258 -23.04 3.18 -9.03
C ASN A 258 -22.48 3.44 -7.62
N ARG A 259 -23.32 3.94 -6.71
CA ARG A 259 -22.90 4.22 -5.32
C ARG A 259 -22.59 2.98 -4.49
N ARG A 260 -23.05 1.79 -4.91
CA ARG A 260 -22.82 0.54 -4.19
C ARG A 260 -21.64 -0.23 -4.79
N ILE A 261 -20.47 -0.08 -4.20
CA ILE A 261 -19.27 -0.86 -4.57
C ILE A 261 -19.17 -2.09 -3.67
N VAL A 262 -19.14 -3.27 -4.28
CA VAL A 262 -18.95 -4.56 -3.61
C VAL A 262 -17.47 -4.94 -3.70
N ARG A 263 -16.88 -5.36 -2.56
CA ARG A 263 -15.49 -5.78 -2.45
C ARG A 263 -15.42 -7.28 -2.18
N THR A 264 -14.81 -8.03 -3.11
CA THR A 264 -14.57 -9.48 -3.01
C THR A 264 -13.08 -9.75 -2.91
N ALA A 265 -12.66 -10.48 -1.88
CA ALA A 265 -11.25 -10.86 -1.71
C ALA A 265 -10.81 -11.83 -2.82
N LEU A 266 -9.61 -11.60 -3.37
CA LEU A 266 -8.93 -12.50 -4.28
C LEU A 266 -7.78 -13.18 -3.55
N TYR A 267 -7.59 -14.47 -3.80
CA TYR A 267 -6.51 -15.23 -3.19
C TYR A 267 -5.25 -15.15 -4.06
N GLY A 268 -4.16 -14.62 -3.50
CA GLY A 268 -2.84 -14.56 -4.12
C GLY A 268 -1.92 -15.69 -3.63
N ASP A 269 -1.01 -16.16 -4.50
CA ASP A 269 -0.19 -17.35 -4.19
C ASP A 269 1.02 -17.08 -3.28
N GLY A 270 1.63 -15.92 -3.27
CA GLY A 270 2.96 -15.76 -2.66
C GLY A 270 3.21 -14.50 -1.81
N SER A 271 2.44 -13.46 -1.98
CA SER A 271 2.65 -12.14 -1.37
C SER A 271 1.80 -11.96 -0.10
N ASP A 272 2.29 -11.12 0.83
CA ASP A 272 1.52 -10.68 2.00
C ASP A 272 0.51 -9.56 1.63
N ARG A 273 0.52 -9.07 0.37
CA ARG A 273 -0.47 -8.14 -0.18
C ARG A 273 -1.84 -8.78 -0.24
N LYS A 274 -2.88 -7.98 0.05
CA LYS A 274 -4.26 -8.40 -0.15
C LYS A 274 -4.77 -7.85 -1.47
N TRP A 275 -5.48 -8.70 -2.19
CA TRP A 275 -6.08 -8.36 -3.48
C TRP A 275 -7.58 -8.41 -3.38
N TYR A 276 -8.25 -7.46 -4.00
CA TYR A 276 -9.70 -7.40 -4.04
C TYR A 276 -10.18 -7.08 -5.44
N ARG A 277 -11.24 -7.78 -5.88
CA ARG A 277 -12.05 -7.33 -7.01
C ARG A 277 -13.16 -6.43 -6.49
N LEU A 278 -13.30 -5.26 -7.08
CA LEU A 278 -14.32 -4.29 -6.79
C LEU A 278 -15.31 -4.29 -7.94
N THR A 279 -16.62 -4.32 -7.65
CA THR A 279 -17.68 -4.25 -8.66
C THR A 279 -18.75 -3.26 -8.23
N ASP A 280 -19.26 -2.47 -9.16
CA ASP A 280 -20.38 -1.54 -8.92
C ASP A 280 -21.64 -1.91 -9.71
N GLY A 281 -21.65 -3.08 -10.36
CA GLY A 281 -22.72 -3.56 -11.23
C GLY A 281 -22.54 -3.19 -12.72
N ASN A 282 -21.75 -2.15 -13.04
CA ASN A 282 -21.47 -1.71 -14.42
C ASN A 282 -20.07 -2.10 -14.88
N GLY A 283 -19.14 -2.25 -13.95
CA GLY A 283 -17.76 -2.58 -14.25
C GLY A 283 -17.04 -3.25 -13.08
N SER A 284 -15.77 -3.59 -13.31
CA SER A 284 -14.89 -4.15 -12.28
C SER A 284 -13.51 -3.53 -12.31
N LEU A 285 -12.93 -3.37 -11.11
CA LEU A 285 -11.56 -2.95 -10.88
C LEU A 285 -10.86 -3.93 -9.94
N ILE A 286 -9.54 -3.97 -10.01
CA ILE A 286 -8.72 -4.63 -9.00
C ILE A 286 -8.16 -3.58 -8.04
N MET A 287 -8.23 -3.87 -6.74
CA MET A 287 -7.55 -3.11 -5.70
C MET A 287 -6.43 -3.96 -5.09
N ALA A 288 -5.21 -3.49 -5.19
CA ALA A 288 -4.09 -3.99 -4.40
C ALA A 288 -4.00 -3.20 -3.09
N ASP A 289 -3.82 -3.92 -1.99
CA ASP A 289 -3.68 -3.38 -0.65
C ASP A 289 -2.33 -3.85 -0.09
N HIS A 290 -1.36 -2.94 -0.13
CA HIS A 290 0.01 -3.16 0.33
C HIS A 290 0.19 -2.91 1.85
N GLY A 291 -0.88 -2.45 2.53
CA GLY A 291 -0.80 -1.99 3.92
C GLY A 291 -0.27 -0.55 4.06
N ILE A 292 -0.47 0.01 5.26
CA ILE A 292 -0.03 1.37 5.58
C ILE A 292 1.50 1.41 5.62
N ARG A 293 2.12 2.44 5.04
CA ARG A 293 3.57 2.67 5.07
C ARG A 293 4.07 2.83 6.51
N GLN A 294 5.15 2.12 6.85
CA GLN A 294 5.79 2.20 8.16
C GLN A 294 7.05 3.08 8.16
N TYR A 295 7.77 3.13 7.04
CA TYR A 295 9.09 3.79 6.94
C TYR A 295 9.11 4.81 5.81
N ASP A 296 10.00 5.78 5.88
CA ASP A 296 10.18 6.82 4.84
C ASP A 296 10.89 6.29 3.56
N SER A 297 11.46 5.08 3.61
CA SER A 297 12.08 4.44 2.45
C SER A 297 11.04 4.02 1.39
N THR A 298 11.50 3.86 0.14
CA THR A 298 10.67 3.36 -0.95
C THR A 298 10.05 2.01 -0.59
N CYS A 299 8.73 1.96 -0.52
CA CYS A 299 7.99 0.74 -0.21
C CYS A 299 7.52 0.02 -1.49
N GLU A 300 6.95 -1.17 -1.32
CA GLU A 300 6.46 -1.97 -2.45
C GLU A 300 5.34 -1.26 -3.23
N ALA A 301 4.47 -0.49 -2.56
CA ALA A 301 3.43 0.30 -3.21
C ALA A 301 4.02 1.40 -4.11
N ASP A 302 5.10 2.08 -3.66
CA ASP A 302 5.80 3.07 -4.48
C ASP A 302 6.41 2.45 -5.72
N ALA A 303 7.09 1.31 -5.55
CA ALA A 303 7.69 0.56 -6.66
C ALA A 303 6.62 0.10 -7.66
N PHE A 304 5.51 -0.46 -7.15
CA PHE A 304 4.40 -0.92 -7.98
C PHE A 304 3.83 0.23 -8.83
N VAL A 305 3.54 1.37 -8.22
CA VAL A 305 2.97 2.52 -8.92
C VAL A 305 3.98 3.15 -9.89
N SER A 306 5.20 3.41 -9.44
CA SER A 306 6.21 4.10 -10.25
C SER A 306 6.63 3.26 -11.45
N ILE A 307 6.94 1.97 -11.24
CA ILE A 307 7.34 1.04 -12.30
C ILE A 307 6.15 0.78 -13.23
N GLY A 308 4.94 0.52 -12.70
CA GLY A 308 3.77 0.26 -13.53
C GLY A 308 3.41 1.41 -14.46
N ARG A 309 3.42 2.65 -13.94
CA ARG A 309 3.20 3.85 -14.75
C ARG A 309 4.31 4.09 -15.78
N HIS A 310 5.55 3.84 -15.40
CA HIS A 310 6.69 3.92 -16.33
C HIS A 310 6.51 2.92 -17.48
N LEU A 311 6.27 1.64 -17.20
CA LEU A 311 6.08 0.61 -18.22
C LEU A 311 4.89 0.94 -19.14
N ALA A 312 3.77 1.38 -18.58
CA ALA A 312 2.61 1.81 -19.35
C ALA A 312 2.95 2.99 -20.29
N SER A 313 3.75 3.98 -19.83
CA SER A 313 4.20 5.12 -20.65
C SER A 313 5.10 4.70 -21.82
N LYS A 314 5.75 3.54 -21.71
CA LYS A 314 6.57 2.92 -22.79
C LYS A 314 5.74 2.00 -23.69
N GLY A 315 4.43 1.96 -23.51
CA GLY A 315 3.53 1.10 -24.27
C GLY A 315 3.76 -0.41 -23.99
N ILE A 316 4.25 -0.75 -22.79
CA ILE A 316 4.34 -2.11 -22.29
C ILE A 316 2.98 -2.48 -21.71
N PRO A 317 2.40 -3.63 -22.11
CA PRO A 317 1.08 -4.04 -21.62
C PRO A 317 1.13 -4.41 -20.14
N THR A 318 0.59 -3.55 -19.29
CA THR A 318 0.38 -3.75 -17.85
C THR A 318 -1.04 -3.31 -17.49
N ALA A 319 -1.57 -3.73 -16.34
CA ALA A 319 -2.84 -3.22 -15.85
C ALA A 319 -2.77 -1.69 -15.69
N LYS A 320 -3.74 -0.97 -16.27
CA LYS A 320 -3.81 0.49 -16.14
C LYS A 320 -4.11 0.87 -14.70
N ILE A 321 -3.26 1.68 -14.08
CA ILE A 321 -3.47 2.23 -12.73
C ILE A 321 -4.33 3.49 -12.87
N TYR A 322 -5.50 3.51 -12.21
CA TYR A 322 -6.44 4.62 -12.25
C TYR A 322 -6.25 5.60 -11.10
N LEU A 323 -6.08 5.06 -9.88
CA LEU A 323 -5.91 5.86 -8.68
C LEU A 323 -5.04 5.11 -7.67
N TYR A 324 -4.28 5.84 -6.85
CA TYR A 324 -3.43 5.22 -5.83
C TYR A 324 -3.15 6.18 -4.67
N ASP A 325 -2.87 5.59 -3.52
CA ASP A 325 -2.28 6.24 -2.36
C ASP A 325 -1.23 5.30 -1.78
N THR A 326 0.05 5.60 -2.00
CA THR A 326 1.15 4.72 -1.60
C THR A 326 1.42 4.74 -0.11
N PHE A 327 0.95 5.75 0.63
CA PHE A 327 1.03 5.76 2.09
C PHE A 327 0.01 4.81 2.72
N SER A 328 -1.25 4.86 2.28
CA SER A 328 -2.27 3.91 2.73
C SER A 328 -2.08 2.50 2.12
N GLY A 329 -1.30 2.40 1.05
CA GLY A 329 -1.02 1.18 0.33
C GLY A 329 -2.13 0.75 -0.65
N HIS A 330 -3.11 1.59 -0.93
CA HIS A 330 -4.20 1.27 -1.86
C HIS A 330 -3.86 1.68 -3.30
N VAL A 331 -3.96 0.72 -4.22
CA VAL A 331 -3.77 0.96 -5.67
C VAL A 331 -4.95 0.35 -6.42
N PHE A 332 -5.68 1.19 -7.17
CA PHE A 332 -6.83 0.81 -7.97
C PHE A 332 -6.43 0.72 -9.45
N MET A 333 -6.70 -0.42 -10.06
CA MET A 333 -6.25 -0.70 -11.41
C MET A 333 -7.27 -1.48 -12.24
N GLU A 334 -6.99 -1.59 -13.53
CA GLU A 334 -7.76 -2.37 -14.49
C GLU A 334 -7.90 -3.83 -14.06
N ASP A 335 -9.12 -4.37 -14.14
CA ASP A 335 -9.38 -5.80 -14.02
C ASP A 335 -9.03 -6.50 -15.33
N LEU A 336 -7.99 -7.32 -15.29
CA LEU A 336 -7.54 -8.14 -16.43
C LEU A 336 -8.27 -9.49 -16.53
N GLY A 337 -9.19 -9.79 -15.61
CA GLY A 337 -9.88 -11.07 -15.53
C GLY A 337 -9.10 -12.10 -14.74
N ASP A 338 -9.36 -13.41 -15.02
CA ASP A 338 -8.84 -14.53 -14.21
C ASP A 338 -7.94 -15.48 -15.00
N ILE A 339 -7.69 -15.19 -16.29
CA ILE A 339 -6.95 -16.10 -17.16
C ILE A 339 -5.47 -15.75 -17.15
N HIS A 340 -4.70 -16.56 -16.43
CA HIS A 340 -3.24 -16.52 -16.51
C HIS A 340 -2.73 -17.26 -17.76
N PHE A 341 -1.60 -16.85 -18.30
CA PHE A 341 -0.98 -17.51 -19.45
C PHE A 341 -0.70 -18.99 -19.19
N GLN A 342 -0.39 -19.38 -17.95
CA GLN A 342 -0.27 -20.79 -17.55
C GLN A 342 -1.52 -21.60 -17.92
N THR A 343 -2.71 -21.13 -17.53
CA THR A 343 -3.99 -21.82 -17.80
C THR A 343 -4.31 -21.78 -19.30
N PHE A 344 -4.11 -20.61 -19.91
CA PHE A 344 -4.34 -20.41 -21.33
C PHE A 344 -3.52 -21.36 -22.18
N ILE A 345 -2.19 -21.39 -22.00
CA ILE A 345 -1.28 -22.16 -22.86
C ILE A 345 -1.47 -23.68 -22.69
N LYS A 346 -1.82 -24.13 -21.48
CA LYS A 346 -2.16 -25.55 -21.23
C LYS A 346 -3.43 -26.01 -21.93
N SER A 347 -4.31 -25.10 -22.28
CA SER A 347 -5.53 -25.42 -23.06
C SER A 347 -5.26 -25.54 -24.56
N VAL A 348 -4.12 -25.02 -25.04
CA VAL A 348 -3.74 -25.05 -26.46
C VAL A 348 -3.11 -26.40 -26.78
N LYS A 349 -3.77 -27.19 -27.63
CA LYS A 349 -3.30 -28.55 -28.02
C LYS A 349 -2.32 -28.54 -29.19
N ASN A 350 -2.41 -27.55 -30.09
CA ASN A 350 -1.58 -27.47 -31.30
C ASN A 350 -0.22 -26.86 -30.95
N GLN A 351 0.86 -27.58 -31.25
CA GLN A 351 2.22 -27.15 -30.92
C GLN A 351 2.65 -25.88 -31.69
N ASP A 352 2.25 -25.69 -32.92
CA ASP A 352 2.58 -24.50 -33.71
C ASP A 352 1.94 -23.27 -33.11
N ARG A 353 0.70 -23.39 -32.58
CA ARG A 353 0.03 -22.31 -31.85
C ARG A 353 0.72 -22.02 -30.52
N ILE A 354 1.20 -23.03 -29.80
CA ILE A 354 2.02 -22.83 -28.59
C ILE A 354 3.27 -22.01 -28.96
N VAL A 355 4.01 -22.43 -29.98
CA VAL A 355 5.19 -21.71 -30.46
C VAL A 355 4.86 -20.27 -30.86
N SER A 356 3.74 -20.06 -31.57
CA SER A 356 3.28 -18.73 -32.00
C SER A 356 3.01 -17.81 -30.81
N HIS A 357 2.31 -18.28 -29.77
CA HIS A 357 2.04 -17.47 -28.56
C HIS A 357 3.31 -17.12 -27.80
N TYR A 358 4.25 -18.06 -27.66
CA TYR A 358 5.55 -17.79 -27.04
C TYR A 358 6.39 -16.81 -27.84
N LYS A 359 6.40 -16.91 -29.19
CA LYS A 359 7.08 -15.93 -30.05
C LYS A 359 6.54 -14.50 -29.82
N ALA A 360 5.23 -14.35 -29.72
CA ALA A 360 4.60 -13.06 -29.40
C ALA A 360 5.02 -12.54 -28.00
N LEU A 361 5.10 -13.41 -27.00
CA LEU A 361 5.60 -13.04 -25.66
C LEU A 361 7.09 -12.65 -25.69
N ILE A 362 7.92 -13.34 -26.43
CA ILE A 362 9.35 -13.04 -26.59
C ILE A 362 9.55 -11.65 -27.22
N GLN A 363 8.74 -11.30 -28.22
CA GLN A 363 8.76 -9.95 -28.80
C GLN A 363 8.36 -8.89 -27.78
N LEU A 364 7.32 -9.14 -26.96
CA LEU A 364 6.92 -8.25 -25.87
C LEU A 364 8.00 -8.15 -24.79
N LEU A 365 8.68 -9.26 -24.46
CA LEU A 365 9.81 -9.27 -23.54
C LEU A 365 10.99 -8.44 -24.08
N GLY A 366 11.31 -8.55 -25.37
CA GLY A 366 12.29 -7.69 -26.02
C GLY A 366 11.93 -6.21 -25.88
N LYS A 367 10.66 -5.85 -26.14
CA LYS A 367 10.16 -4.49 -25.95
C LYS A 367 10.24 -4.06 -24.48
N LEU A 368 9.84 -4.91 -23.54
CA LEU A 368 9.94 -4.66 -22.10
C LEU A 368 11.36 -4.31 -21.69
N SER A 369 12.32 -5.13 -22.10
CA SER A 369 13.73 -4.95 -21.74
C SER A 369 14.31 -3.65 -22.32
N ILE A 370 14.08 -3.38 -23.59
CA ILE A 370 14.68 -2.25 -24.32
C ILE A 370 13.97 -0.94 -23.97
N GLU A 371 12.65 -0.88 -24.15
CA GLU A 371 11.88 0.35 -23.92
C GLU A 371 11.71 0.63 -22.44
N GLY A 372 11.51 -0.41 -21.62
CA GLY A 372 11.39 -0.29 -20.17
C GLY A 372 12.64 0.29 -19.50
N ARG A 373 13.84 0.05 -20.08
CA ARG A 373 15.08 0.66 -19.60
C ARG A 373 15.15 2.18 -19.83
N LYS A 374 14.57 2.67 -20.93
CA LYS A 374 14.68 4.10 -21.32
C LYS A 374 13.98 5.01 -20.32
N GLY A 375 14.74 5.69 -19.47
CA GLY A 375 14.24 6.57 -18.41
C GLY A 375 13.77 5.85 -17.16
N PHE A 376 14.13 4.57 -16.99
CA PHE A 376 13.92 3.87 -15.73
C PHE A 376 14.79 4.49 -14.64
N ASN A 377 14.19 4.83 -13.50
CA ASN A 377 14.90 5.39 -12.35
C ASN A 377 15.08 4.31 -11.27
N PRO A 378 16.33 3.94 -10.92
CA PRO A 378 16.61 2.94 -9.89
C PRO A 378 16.05 3.28 -8.50
N VAL A 379 15.77 4.54 -8.20
CA VAL A 379 15.14 4.98 -6.93
C VAL A 379 13.71 4.42 -6.77
N TRP A 380 13.07 4.02 -7.86
CA TRP A 380 11.74 3.41 -7.79
C TRP A 380 11.73 2.00 -7.22
N THR A 381 12.89 1.34 -7.15
CA THR A 381 12.97 -0.03 -6.67
C THR A 381 12.92 -0.09 -5.15
N CYS A 382 12.08 -0.95 -4.60
CA CYS A 382 12.03 -1.27 -3.16
C CYS A 382 13.00 -2.37 -2.74
N GLN A 383 13.80 -2.86 -3.70
CA GLN A 383 14.82 -3.89 -3.52
C GLN A 383 16.14 -3.39 -4.13
N THR A 384 16.96 -4.30 -4.68
CA THR A 384 18.19 -3.92 -5.39
C THR A 384 17.88 -3.31 -6.75
N ALA A 385 18.59 -2.25 -7.11
CA ALA A 385 18.40 -1.52 -8.37
C ALA A 385 18.85 -2.28 -9.62
N ALA A 386 19.78 -3.23 -9.47
CA ALA A 386 20.34 -4.02 -10.56
C ALA A 386 20.53 -5.48 -10.14
N TYR A 387 20.64 -6.33 -11.14
CA TYR A 387 21.02 -7.75 -11.00
C TYR A 387 22.53 -7.84 -10.96
N THR A 388 23.10 -8.19 -9.81
CA THR A 388 24.54 -8.16 -9.50
C THR A 388 25.05 -9.53 -9.05
N GLU A 389 26.39 -9.71 -9.00
CA GLU A 389 27.00 -10.92 -8.43
C GLU A 389 26.51 -11.19 -7.00
N ASP A 390 26.48 -10.18 -6.14
CA ASP A 390 26.03 -10.32 -4.76
C ASP A 390 24.57 -10.79 -4.68
N LEU A 391 23.70 -10.26 -5.57
CA LEU A 391 22.32 -10.71 -5.63
C LEU A 391 22.22 -12.20 -6.03
N ILE A 392 22.99 -12.62 -7.03
CA ILE A 392 23.03 -14.02 -7.47
C ILE A 392 23.50 -14.90 -6.31
N LEU A 393 24.56 -14.51 -5.64
CA LEU A 393 25.13 -15.28 -4.54
C LEU A 393 24.16 -15.39 -3.35
N GLU A 394 23.59 -14.26 -2.90
CA GLU A 394 22.79 -14.21 -1.66
C GLU A 394 21.32 -14.60 -1.87
N LYS A 395 20.72 -14.22 -3.00
CA LYS A 395 19.27 -14.40 -3.22
C LYS A 395 18.89 -15.57 -4.10
N GLU A 396 19.88 -16.19 -4.79
CA GLU A 396 19.64 -17.32 -5.65
C GLU A 396 20.45 -18.54 -5.18
N CYS A 397 21.78 -18.45 -5.12
CA CYS A 397 22.63 -19.57 -4.75
C CYS A 397 22.49 -19.95 -3.26
N ARG A 398 22.63 -19.00 -2.35
CA ARG A 398 22.44 -19.24 -0.90
C ARG A 398 21.01 -19.69 -0.61
N TYR A 399 20.05 -19.09 -1.29
CA TYR A 399 18.64 -19.46 -1.15
C TYR A 399 18.36 -20.90 -1.60
N PHE A 400 19.01 -21.34 -2.70
CA PHE A 400 18.97 -22.74 -3.14
C PHE A 400 19.56 -23.69 -2.09
N VAL A 401 20.73 -23.37 -1.53
CA VAL A 401 21.37 -24.21 -0.52
C VAL A 401 20.51 -24.30 0.74
N ASP A 402 20.12 -23.16 1.29
CA ASP A 402 19.47 -23.15 2.61
C ASP A 402 18.02 -23.62 2.54
N ALA A 403 17.23 -23.14 1.56
CA ALA A 403 15.82 -23.50 1.49
C ALA A 403 15.56 -24.84 0.79
N PHE A 404 16.33 -25.17 -0.26
CA PHE A 404 16.08 -26.40 -1.00
C PHE A 404 16.97 -27.56 -0.56
N LEU A 405 18.31 -27.42 -0.62
CA LEU A 405 19.18 -28.53 -0.28
C LEU A 405 19.08 -28.92 1.21
N LYS A 406 19.19 -27.94 2.12
CA LYS A 406 19.12 -28.21 3.57
C LYS A 406 17.70 -28.46 4.04
N ASN A 407 16.81 -27.45 3.92
CA ASN A 407 15.51 -27.50 4.58
C ASN A 407 14.50 -28.41 3.87
N TYR A 408 14.54 -28.52 2.54
CA TYR A 408 13.60 -29.37 1.82
C TYR A 408 14.13 -30.79 1.64
N LEU A 409 15.39 -30.99 1.17
CA LEU A 409 15.97 -32.31 0.93
C LEU A 409 16.71 -32.90 2.15
N GLY A 410 16.99 -32.14 3.20
CA GLY A 410 17.71 -32.61 4.38
C GLY A 410 19.22 -32.89 4.15
N MET A 411 19.81 -32.32 3.11
CA MET A 411 21.23 -32.55 2.78
C MET A 411 22.12 -31.73 3.73
N ASN A 412 23.22 -32.33 4.19
CA ASN A 412 24.21 -31.66 5.05
C ASN A 412 25.28 -30.98 4.18
N ILE A 413 24.93 -29.86 3.56
CA ILE A 413 25.78 -29.08 2.66
C ILE A 413 25.69 -27.61 3.08
N SER A 414 26.83 -26.90 3.13
CA SER A 414 26.88 -25.48 3.42
C SER A 414 27.08 -24.65 2.16
N PHE A 415 26.72 -23.37 2.19
CA PHE A 415 27.01 -22.44 1.10
C PHE A 415 28.52 -22.35 0.84
N ASN A 416 29.35 -22.40 1.89
CA ASN A 416 30.80 -22.28 1.76
C ASN A 416 31.42 -23.44 0.97
N ASP A 417 30.81 -24.63 0.99
CA ASP A 417 31.27 -25.78 0.22
C ASP A 417 31.14 -25.58 -1.29
N LEU A 418 30.30 -24.63 -1.71
CA LEU A 418 29.95 -24.31 -3.09
C LEU A 418 30.34 -22.87 -3.49
N GLU A 419 30.86 -22.08 -2.59
CA GLU A 419 31.06 -20.64 -2.79
C GLU A 419 31.93 -20.32 -4.02
N ALA A 420 32.99 -21.08 -4.23
CA ALA A 420 33.88 -20.85 -5.38
C ALA A 420 33.16 -21.11 -6.72
N GLU A 421 32.38 -22.20 -6.81
CA GLU A 421 31.58 -22.52 -8.00
C GLU A 421 30.44 -21.51 -8.21
N PHE A 422 29.79 -21.04 -7.15
CA PHE A 422 28.77 -20.01 -7.25
C PHE A 422 29.33 -18.64 -7.69
N LYS A 423 30.52 -18.26 -7.22
CA LYS A 423 31.21 -17.04 -7.70
C LYS A 423 31.55 -17.16 -9.19
N LEU A 424 32.02 -18.32 -9.64
CA LEU A 424 32.26 -18.58 -11.07
C LEU A 424 30.94 -18.48 -11.87
N LEU A 425 29.87 -19.11 -11.38
CA LEU A 425 28.54 -19.06 -12.00
C LEU A 425 28.05 -17.62 -12.14
N ALA A 426 28.11 -16.82 -11.07
CA ALA A 426 27.67 -15.43 -11.07
C ALA A 426 28.46 -14.57 -12.08
N LYS A 427 29.79 -14.71 -12.13
CA LYS A 427 30.63 -14.02 -13.12
C LYS A 427 30.25 -14.40 -14.54
N LYS A 428 30.04 -15.69 -14.81
CA LYS A 428 29.68 -16.18 -16.15
C LYS A 428 28.26 -15.73 -16.56
N ALA A 429 27.30 -15.72 -15.65
CA ALA A 429 25.93 -15.22 -15.88
C ALA A 429 25.89 -13.73 -16.26
N LEU A 430 26.87 -12.95 -15.78
CA LEU A 430 26.94 -11.50 -16.04
C LEU A 430 27.92 -11.13 -17.17
N ARG A 431 28.79 -12.05 -17.63
CA ARG A 431 29.86 -11.74 -18.57
C ARG A 431 29.38 -11.11 -19.87
N PHE A 432 28.28 -11.63 -20.43
CA PHE A 432 27.66 -11.15 -21.68
C PHE A 432 26.21 -10.69 -21.44
N ALA A 433 25.93 -10.18 -20.22
CA ALA A 433 24.62 -9.72 -19.84
C ALA A 433 24.22 -8.48 -20.66
N ILE A 434 23.04 -8.53 -21.26
CA ILE A 434 22.46 -7.37 -21.95
C ILE A 434 21.50 -6.70 -20.97
N ASN A 435 22.00 -5.69 -20.28
CA ASN A 435 21.24 -5.00 -19.27
C ASN A 435 20.14 -4.14 -19.86
N GLY A 436 18.91 -4.60 -19.69
CA GLY A 436 17.67 -3.89 -19.96
C GLY A 436 16.85 -3.70 -18.68
N PHE A 437 15.58 -3.36 -18.83
CA PHE A 437 14.63 -3.55 -17.74
C PHE A 437 14.36 -5.06 -17.61
N MET A 438 14.54 -5.59 -16.43
CA MET A 438 14.33 -7.00 -16.08
C MET A 438 13.13 -7.11 -15.16
N HIS A 439 12.14 -7.93 -15.53
CA HIS A 439 10.97 -8.22 -14.72
C HIS A 439 11.31 -9.05 -13.47
N ARG A 440 12.32 -9.94 -13.60
CA ARG A 440 12.81 -10.92 -12.62
C ARG A 440 11.95 -12.18 -12.52
N ASP A 441 10.65 -12.07 -12.48
CA ASP A 441 9.72 -13.20 -12.33
C ASP A 441 8.81 -13.35 -13.57
N MET A 442 9.43 -13.44 -14.77
CA MET A 442 8.76 -13.59 -16.07
C MET A 442 8.26 -15.03 -16.29
N GLN A 443 7.39 -15.49 -15.40
CA GLN A 443 6.78 -16.82 -15.45
C GLN A 443 5.31 -16.74 -15.91
N SER A 444 4.78 -17.86 -16.39
CA SER A 444 3.43 -17.91 -16.97
C SER A 444 2.30 -17.48 -16.04
N ARG A 445 2.52 -17.52 -14.72
CA ARG A 445 1.58 -17.02 -13.71
C ARG A 445 1.58 -15.51 -13.58
N ASN A 446 2.64 -14.84 -14.02
CA ASN A 446 2.76 -13.38 -13.97
C ASN A 446 2.42 -12.72 -15.31
N ILE A 447 1.74 -13.45 -16.18
CA ILE A 447 1.23 -12.97 -17.47
C ILE A 447 -0.27 -13.26 -17.52
N MET A 448 -1.08 -12.20 -17.67
CA MET A 448 -2.52 -12.30 -17.86
C MET A 448 -2.89 -12.31 -19.32
N VAL A 449 -4.00 -12.99 -19.65
CA VAL A 449 -4.57 -13.03 -21.00
C VAL A 449 -5.96 -12.39 -20.99
N LYS A 450 -6.11 -11.29 -21.73
CA LYS A 450 -7.40 -10.58 -21.87
C LYS A 450 -7.63 -10.24 -23.33
N LYS A 451 -8.71 -10.72 -23.93
CA LYS A 451 -9.06 -10.46 -25.35
C LYS A 451 -7.87 -10.77 -26.30
N ASP A 452 -7.26 -11.94 -26.15
CA ASP A 452 -6.11 -12.43 -26.92
C ASP A 452 -4.86 -11.54 -26.83
N ARG A 453 -4.76 -10.69 -25.82
CA ARG A 453 -3.59 -9.87 -25.54
C ARG A 453 -2.95 -10.30 -24.22
N PHE A 454 -1.62 -10.19 -24.16
CA PHE A 454 -0.82 -10.51 -22.97
C PHE A 454 -0.54 -9.24 -22.17
N TYR A 455 -0.61 -9.36 -20.83
CA TYR A 455 -0.32 -8.28 -19.89
C TYR A 455 0.61 -8.77 -18.80
N PHE A 456 1.68 -8.03 -18.52
CA PHE A 456 2.59 -8.35 -17.43
C PHE A 456 2.05 -7.83 -16.11
N ILE A 457 2.11 -8.68 -15.08
CA ILE A 457 1.76 -8.36 -13.68
C ILE A 457 2.93 -8.72 -12.76
N ASP A 458 2.90 -8.27 -11.50
CA ASP A 458 3.93 -8.56 -10.49
C ASP A 458 5.32 -7.99 -10.82
N PHE A 459 5.36 -6.84 -11.49
CA PHE A 459 6.57 -6.17 -12.00
C PHE A 459 7.27 -5.26 -10.97
N GLN A 460 6.76 -5.10 -9.74
CA GLN A 460 7.34 -4.20 -8.72
C GLN A 460 8.73 -4.64 -8.24
N GLY A 461 9.11 -5.90 -8.44
CA GLY A 461 10.46 -6.40 -8.24
C GLY A 461 11.43 -6.09 -9.38
N GLY A 462 10.94 -5.40 -10.41
CA GLY A 462 11.70 -5.07 -11.62
C GLY A 462 12.91 -4.17 -11.36
N ARG A 463 13.96 -4.37 -12.13
CA ARG A 463 15.26 -3.70 -11.96
C ARG A 463 16.04 -3.68 -13.29
N LEU A 464 17.26 -3.17 -13.27
CA LEU A 464 18.17 -3.34 -14.41
C LEU A 464 18.85 -4.72 -14.35
N GLY A 465 18.85 -5.43 -15.46
CA GLY A 465 19.45 -6.75 -15.52
C GLY A 465 19.35 -7.40 -16.90
N PRO A 466 19.89 -8.65 -17.05
CA PRO A 466 19.96 -9.32 -18.33
C PRO A 466 18.60 -9.79 -18.82
N ILE A 467 18.26 -9.46 -20.08
CA ILE A 467 17.08 -9.99 -20.77
C ILE A 467 17.10 -11.52 -20.80
N GLN A 468 18.29 -12.11 -20.84
CA GLN A 468 18.49 -13.56 -20.86
C GLN A 468 17.92 -14.26 -19.62
N TYR A 469 17.90 -13.57 -18.46
CA TYR A 469 17.31 -14.10 -17.23
C TYR A 469 15.77 -14.19 -17.31
N ASP A 470 15.11 -13.13 -17.82
CA ASP A 470 13.66 -13.15 -18.01
C ASP A 470 13.24 -14.14 -19.09
N LEU A 471 14.05 -14.26 -20.16
CA LEU A 471 13.87 -15.29 -21.18
C LEU A 471 13.95 -16.69 -20.57
N ALA A 472 14.96 -16.94 -19.73
CA ALA A 472 15.08 -18.21 -19.01
C ALA A 472 13.84 -18.44 -18.12
N SER A 473 13.39 -17.42 -17.35
CA SER A 473 12.19 -17.52 -16.53
C SER A 473 10.95 -17.95 -17.32
N LEU A 474 10.83 -17.51 -18.57
CA LEU A 474 9.72 -17.85 -19.45
C LEU A 474 9.84 -19.26 -20.04
N LEU A 475 11.04 -19.66 -20.48
CA LEU A 475 11.25 -20.91 -21.22
C LEU A 475 11.42 -22.14 -20.33
N ILE A 476 12.04 -21.99 -19.13
CA ILE A 476 12.21 -23.10 -18.18
C ILE A 476 11.15 -23.11 -17.08
N ASP A 477 10.03 -22.41 -17.28
CA ASP A 477 8.94 -22.29 -16.31
C ASP A 477 8.38 -23.67 -15.90
N PRO A 478 8.57 -24.12 -14.64
CA PRO A 478 8.10 -25.43 -14.19
C PRO A 478 6.57 -25.53 -14.10
N TYR A 479 5.88 -24.40 -14.13
CA TYR A 479 4.41 -24.36 -14.12
C TYR A 479 3.79 -24.84 -15.43
N VAL A 480 4.50 -24.70 -16.55
CA VAL A 480 4.07 -25.15 -17.88
C VAL A 480 4.79 -26.43 -18.29
N ASP A 481 6.10 -26.55 -18.00
CA ASP A 481 6.99 -27.64 -18.39
C ASP A 481 7.01 -27.85 -19.91
N LEU A 482 7.45 -26.82 -20.64
CA LEU A 482 7.55 -26.86 -22.10
C LEU A 482 8.44 -28.04 -22.57
N PRO A 483 8.04 -28.76 -23.62
CA PRO A 483 8.91 -29.75 -24.28
C PRO A 483 10.24 -29.14 -24.75
N ARG A 484 11.33 -29.86 -24.62
CA ARG A 484 12.68 -29.38 -25.01
C ARG A 484 12.76 -28.96 -26.47
N SER A 485 12.12 -29.70 -27.38
CA SER A 485 12.03 -29.32 -28.79
C SER A 485 11.46 -27.91 -28.98
N ILE A 486 10.37 -27.57 -28.26
CA ILE A 486 9.76 -26.25 -28.30
C ILE A 486 10.69 -25.21 -27.66
N GLN A 487 11.32 -25.52 -26.51
CA GLN A 487 12.28 -24.59 -25.88
C GLN A 487 13.43 -24.24 -26.84
N ASN A 488 13.99 -25.24 -27.53
CA ASN A 488 15.07 -25.02 -28.50
C ASN A 488 14.62 -24.18 -29.70
N THR A 489 13.44 -24.47 -30.28
CA THR A 489 12.85 -23.67 -31.36
C THR A 489 12.67 -22.21 -30.93
N LEU A 490 12.19 -21.98 -29.72
CA LEU A 490 11.98 -20.62 -29.17
C LEU A 490 13.31 -19.93 -28.86
N LEU A 491 14.31 -20.65 -28.36
CA LEU A 491 15.63 -20.09 -28.10
C LEU A 491 16.32 -19.67 -29.40
N THR A 492 16.23 -20.49 -30.47
CA THR A 492 16.68 -20.10 -31.81
C THR A 492 16.01 -18.82 -32.28
N PHE A 493 14.67 -18.76 -32.16
CA PHE A 493 13.93 -17.55 -32.53
C PHE A 493 14.37 -16.32 -31.69
N CYS A 494 14.67 -16.49 -30.40
CA CYS A 494 15.18 -15.42 -29.56
C CYS A 494 16.53 -14.90 -30.07
N VAL A 495 17.46 -15.81 -30.40
CA VAL A 495 18.78 -15.45 -30.92
C VAL A 495 18.63 -14.68 -32.23
N GLU A 496 17.86 -15.22 -33.18
CA GLU A 496 17.62 -14.59 -34.49
C GLU A 496 16.96 -13.21 -34.38
N THR A 497 16.03 -13.03 -33.42
CA THR A 497 15.25 -11.79 -33.27
C THR A 497 15.97 -10.75 -32.40
N LEU A 498 16.53 -11.17 -31.26
CA LEU A 498 17.04 -10.26 -30.24
C LEU A 498 18.54 -9.97 -30.41
N SER A 499 19.36 -10.91 -30.91
CA SER A 499 20.80 -10.65 -31.02
C SER A 499 21.13 -9.51 -31.98
N PRO A 500 20.52 -9.40 -33.18
CA PRO A 500 20.74 -8.26 -34.07
C PRO A 500 20.23 -6.96 -33.46
N LEU A 501 19.04 -7.00 -32.86
CA LEU A 501 18.41 -5.83 -32.22
C LEU A 501 19.26 -5.29 -31.06
N LEU A 502 19.88 -6.16 -30.30
CA LEU A 502 20.70 -5.83 -29.13
C LEU A 502 22.19 -5.70 -29.44
N ARG A 503 22.59 -5.94 -30.71
CA ARG A 503 23.97 -5.85 -31.20
C ARG A 503 24.94 -6.75 -30.43
N VAL A 504 24.53 -8.01 -30.16
CA VAL A 504 25.33 -9.01 -29.46
C VAL A 504 25.58 -10.24 -30.39
N HIS A 505 26.74 -10.86 -30.23
CA HIS A 505 27.02 -12.08 -30.97
C HIS A 505 26.13 -13.23 -30.50
N PRO A 506 25.55 -14.06 -31.40
CA PRO A 506 24.70 -15.20 -31.04
C PRO A 506 25.26 -16.10 -29.95
N ASP A 507 26.54 -16.49 -30.05
CA ASP A 507 27.19 -17.38 -29.07
C ASP A 507 27.31 -16.72 -27.68
N GLN A 508 27.57 -15.41 -27.63
CA GLN A 508 27.61 -14.65 -26.38
C GLN A 508 26.22 -14.58 -25.75
N PHE A 509 25.18 -14.38 -26.57
CA PHE A 509 23.79 -14.37 -26.10
C PHE A 509 23.43 -15.74 -25.49
N LEU A 510 23.72 -16.82 -26.18
CA LEU A 510 23.46 -18.20 -25.74
C LEU A 510 24.25 -18.56 -24.49
N SER A 511 25.53 -18.20 -24.43
CA SER A 511 26.35 -18.42 -23.23
C SER A 511 25.75 -17.74 -22.01
N CYS A 512 25.39 -16.45 -22.10
CA CYS A 512 24.75 -15.73 -21.00
C CYS A 512 23.39 -16.38 -20.63
N TYR A 513 22.59 -16.77 -21.62
CA TYR A 513 21.30 -17.44 -21.37
C TYR A 513 21.48 -18.73 -20.58
N GLN A 514 22.46 -19.58 -20.91
CA GLN A 514 22.69 -20.85 -20.20
C GLN A 514 22.97 -20.64 -18.71
N TYR A 515 23.85 -19.69 -18.37
CA TYR A 515 24.15 -19.38 -16.96
C TYR A 515 23.00 -18.67 -16.26
N CYS A 516 22.28 -17.76 -16.91
CA CYS A 516 21.06 -17.17 -16.39
C CYS A 516 19.95 -18.21 -16.17
N ALA A 517 19.83 -19.21 -17.04
CA ALA A 517 18.89 -20.30 -16.85
C ALA A 517 19.22 -21.14 -15.61
N LEU A 518 20.52 -21.34 -15.36
CA LEU A 518 20.97 -22.06 -14.17
C LEU A 518 20.69 -21.26 -12.90
N THR A 519 21.11 -19.99 -12.82
CA THR A 519 20.83 -19.14 -11.65
C THR A 519 19.32 -19.04 -11.38
N ARG A 520 18.50 -18.86 -12.43
CA ARG A 520 17.04 -18.83 -12.31
C ARG A 520 16.47 -20.16 -11.81
N ASN A 521 16.97 -21.29 -12.28
CA ASN A 521 16.50 -22.59 -11.82
C ASN A 521 16.85 -22.84 -10.34
N LEU A 522 18.06 -22.44 -9.90
CA LEU A 522 18.44 -22.48 -8.48
C LEU A 522 17.48 -21.64 -7.62
N GLN A 523 17.16 -20.43 -8.08
CA GLN A 523 16.21 -19.55 -7.39
C GLN A 523 14.81 -20.17 -7.32
N ILE A 524 14.32 -20.80 -8.39
CA ILE A 524 13.00 -21.48 -8.42
C ILE A 524 12.96 -22.61 -7.40
N LEU A 525 13.98 -23.45 -7.34
CA LEU A 525 14.06 -24.57 -6.38
C LEU A 525 14.14 -24.03 -4.94
N GLY A 526 14.94 -23.00 -4.69
CA GLY A 526 14.99 -22.31 -3.40
C GLY A 526 13.62 -21.78 -2.98
N ALA A 527 12.89 -21.13 -3.91
CA ALA A 527 11.55 -20.61 -3.66
C ALA A 527 10.55 -21.72 -3.33
N PHE A 528 10.54 -22.81 -4.07
CA PHE A 528 9.65 -23.93 -3.79
C PHE A 528 9.96 -24.60 -2.45
N GLY A 529 11.25 -24.79 -2.10
CA GLY A 529 11.66 -25.29 -0.81
C GLY A 529 11.18 -24.40 0.34
N PHE A 530 11.36 -23.10 0.23
CA PHE A 530 10.90 -22.11 1.22
C PHE A 530 9.36 -22.09 1.36
N LEU A 531 8.65 -22.01 0.23
CA LEU A 531 7.19 -21.97 0.23
C LEU A 531 6.60 -23.24 0.85
N SER A 532 7.18 -24.42 0.54
CA SER A 532 6.72 -25.69 1.08
C SER A 532 7.02 -25.82 2.59
N ARG A 533 8.29 -25.66 2.99
CA ARG A 533 8.73 -25.99 4.37
C ARG A 533 8.48 -24.86 5.36
N ILE A 534 8.68 -23.60 4.96
CA ILE A 534 8.58 -22.45 5.87
C ILE A 534 7.18 -21.82 5.81
N LYS A 535 6.66 -21.52 4.62
CA LYS A 535 5.32 -20.93 4.46
C LYS A 535 4.19 -21.99 4.48
N LYS A 536 4.52 -23.28 4.57
CA LYS A 536 3.56 -24.41 4.61
C LYS A 536 2.61 -24.49 3.40
N LYS A 537 3.04 -23.98 2.25
CA LYS A 537 2.28 -24.02 0.99
C LYS A 537 2.68 -25.24 0.16
N THR A 538 2.33 -26.43 0.63
CA THR A 538 2.76 -27.73 0.05
C THR A 538 2.31 -27.95 -1.40
N TYR A 539 1.31 -27.26 -1.89
CA TYR A 539 0.86 -27.39 -3.27
C TYR A 539 1.92 -27.00 -4.32
N PHE A 540 3.00 -26.29 -3.92
CA PHE A 540 4.13 -26.00 -4.80
C PHE A 540 5.02 -27.24 -5.05
N GLU A 541 4.98 -28.25 -4.19
CA GLU A 541 5.82 -29.46 -4.30
C GLU A 541 5.62 -30.21 -5.62
N LYS A 542 4.41 -30.16 -6.19
CA LYS A 542 4.10 -30.79 -7.49
C LYS A 542 4.91 -30.24 -8.67
N TYR A 543 5.54 -29.06 -8.52
CA TYR A 543 6.36 -28.43 -9.57
C TYR A 543 7.86 -28.68 -9.38
N ILE A 544 8.27 -29.18 -8.21
CA ILE A 544 9.67 -29.48 -7.88
C ILE A 544 10.26 -30.53 -8.84
N PRO A 545 9.59 -31.64 -9.20
CA PRO A 545 10.12 -32.61 -10.15
C PRO A 545 10.50 -32.00 -11.50
N ASN A 546 9.68 -31.10 -12.04
CA ASN A 546 9.95 -30.40 -13.30
C ASN A 546 11.17 -29.47 -13.19
N ALA A 547 11.30 -28.76 -12.07
CA ALA A 547 12.45 -27.89 -11.83
C ALA A 547 13.75 -28.71 -11.66
N ILE A 548 13.71 -29.88 -10.99
CA ILE A 548 14.85 -30.81 -10.88
C ILE A 548 15.24 -31.38 -12.25
N LYS A 549 14.25 -31.80 -13.04
CA LYS A 549 14.48 -32.29 -14.43
C LYS A 549 15.19 -31.22 -15.26
N THR A 550 14.79 -29.97 -15.11
CA THR A 550 15.43 -28.83 -15.77
C THR A 550 16.84 -28.59 -15.24
N LEU A 551 17.08 -28.66 -13.94
CA LEU A 551 18.41 -28.55 -13.34
C LEU A 551 19.39 -29.60 -13.94
N LYS A 552 18.98 -30.88 -13.95
CA LYS A 552 19.77 -31.95 -14.51
C LYS A 552 20.10 -31.74 -15.99
N TYR A 553 19.12 -31.26 -16.77
CA TYR A 553 19.33 -30.93 -18.17
C TYR A 553 20.32 -29.78 -18.36
N LEU A 554 20.20 -28.71 -17.60
CA LEU A 554 21.12 -27.58 -17.67
C LEU A 554 22.55 -28.03 -17.34
N PHE A 555 22.73 -28.86 -16.31
CA PHE A 555 24.06 -29.41 -15.97
C PHE A 555 24.64 -30.35 -17.03
N SER A 556 23.80 -31.03 -17.80
CA SER A 556 24.32 -31.87 -18.91
C SER A 556 24.95 -31.06 -20.05
N ALA A 557 24.68 -29.76 -20.12
CA ALA A 557 25.28 -28.86 -21.12
C ALA A 557 26.62 -28.26 -20.67
N PHE A 558 27.00 -28.39 -19.40
CA PHE A 558 28.28 -27.92 -18.87
C PHE A 558 29.29 -29.07 -18.76
N GLN A 559 30.58 -28.74 -18.89
CA GLN A 559 31.63 -29.70 -18.59
C GLN A 559 31.67 -29.98 -17.09
N SER A 560 31.82 -31.21 -16.68
CA SER A 560 31.80 -31.61 -15.26
C SER A 560 32.89 -30.94 -14.43
N GLU A 561 33.98 -30.52 -15.06
CA GLU A 561 35.11 -29.84 -14.45
C GLU A 561 34.81 -28.37 -14.11
N GLU A 562 33.80 -27.78 -14.73
CA GLU A 562 33.43 -26.38 -14.49
C GLU A 562 32.74 -26.18 -13.13
N PHE A 563 31.90 -27.13 -12.72
CA PHE A 563 31.16 -27.10 -11.45
C PHE A 563 31.16 -28.51 -10.82
N PRO A 564 32.32 -29.03 -10.37
CA PRO A 564 32.45 -30.44 -9.97
C PRO A 564 31.59 -30.82 -8.77
N THR A 565 31.55 -29.97 -7.73
CA THR A 565 30.77 -30.22 -6.51
C THR A 565 29.28 -30.10 -6.79
N LEU A 566 28.82 -29.03 -7.48
CA LEU A 566 27.43 -28.86 -7.89
C LEU A 566 26.96 -30.02 -8.78
N THR A 567 27.80 -30.46 -9.74
CA THR A 567 27.49 -31.59 -10.61
C THR A 567 27.27 -32.88 -9.78
N SER A 568 28.12 -33.13 -8.78
CA SER A 568 27.97 -34.27 -7.87
C SER A 568 26.65 -34.22 -7.11
N ILE A 569 26.31 -33.04 -6.53
CA ILE A 569 25.06 -32.82 -5.81
C ILE A 569 23.86 -33.03 -6.73
N VAL A 570 23.88 -32.44 -7.93
CA VAL A 570 22.75 -32.55 -8.88
C VAL A 570 22.50 -33.99 -9.32
N ARG A 571 23.53 -34.82 -9.41
CA ARG A 571 23.40 -36.28 -9.67
C ARG A 571 22.70 -37.01 -8.52
N GLN A 572 22.96 -36.61 -7.26
CA GLN A 572 22.33 -37.19 -6.06
C GLN A 572 20.87 -36.79 -5.90
N ILE A 573 20.48 -35.57 -6.35
CA ILE A 573 19.11 -35.10 -6.27
C ILE A 573 18.18 -35.97 -7.12
N GLY A 574 17.20 -36.63 -6.47
CA GLY A 574 16.23 -37.51 -7.16
C GLY A 574 16.73 -38.92 -7.49
N GLY A 575 17.83 -39.35 -6.86
CA GLY A 575 18.30 -40.75 -6.92
C GLY A 575 17.86 -41.61 -5.72
N ALA A 576 17.15 -41.03 -4.75
CA ALA A 576 16.58 -41.73 -3.61
C ALA A 576 15.04 -41.75 -3.74
N GLY A 577 14.52 -42.62 -4.62
CA GLY A 577 13.11 -42.88 -4.78
C GLY A 577 12.87 -44.29 -5.23
#